data_20d632e2ed32412e1ceaac416c3a45ac
#
_entry.id   20d632e2ed32412e1ceaac416c3a45ac
#
_cell.length_a   1.000
_cell.length_b   1.000
_cell.length_c   1.000
_cell.angle_alpha   90.00
_cell.angle_beta   90.00
_cell.angle_gamma   90.00
#
_symmetry.space_group_name_H-M   'P 1'
#
loop_
_entity.id
_entity.type
_entity.pdbx_description
1 polymer ?
#
loop_
_entity_poly.entity_id
_entity_poly.type
_entity_poly.pdbx_seq_one_letter_code
_entity_poly.pdbx_strand_id
1 'polypeptide(L)'
;MSKKARPPIPTLDGKIIETHCHLDYLSGDELAGTINKSRDVGVEKIITIAVSEENQAVVREIAESDPNIWCTQGLHPHEAASWSAAFGQELRSNAAHPKVLAIGEIGLDYYYEHADPNTQIAAFEGQIAIAVEHNKPVVIHTREAEEDTKTVLSSVSTALSKKGVIHSFTSSLDLAEFCLSEGFYLGFNGIATFKNAENVREVIRKTPIERILLETDAPYLTPVPYRGVPNAPFYLPFIAQTVADLKQVSVEELLSVTYQNSLDCFF
;
A
#
# COMPACT_ATOMS: atom_id res chain seq x y z
N MET A 1 -8.60 -21.34 29.85
CA MET A 1 -9.39 -21.31 28.59
C MET A 1 -8.48 -21.77 27.48
N SER A 2 -8.76 -22.91 26.81
CA SER A 2 -7.96 -23.36 25.66
C SER A 2 -8.11 -22.33 24.54
N LYS A 3 -6.99 -21.81 24.01
CA LYS A 3 -7.02 -20.99 22.79
C LYS A 3 -7.63 -21.85 21.70
N LYS A 4 -8.80 -21.46 21.15
CA LYS A 4 -9.34 -22.12 19.95
C LYS A 4 -8.26 -22.11 18.87
N ALA A 5 -8.02 -23.27 18.25
CA ALA A 5 -7.11 -23.35 17.11
C ALA A 5 -7.58 -22.38 16.01
N ARG A 6 -6.66 -21.61 15.45
CA ARG A 6 -6.98 -20.74 14.31
C ARG A 6 -7.25 -21.61 13.07
N PRO A 7 -8.18 -21.23 12.20
CA PRO A 7 -8.40 -21.96 10.95
C PRO A 7 -7.15 -21.92 10.08
N PRO A 8 -6.94 -22.90 9.18
CA PRO A 8 -5.87 -22.83 8.19
C PRO A 8 -6.04 -21.58 7.29
N ILE A 9 -4.94 -21.08 6.78
CA ILE A 9 -4.97 -20.01 5.77
C ILE A 9 -5.51 -20.60 4.48
N PRO A 10 -6.56 -20.04 3.87
CA PRO A 10 -7.12 -20.58 2.64
C PRO A 10 -6.15 -20.37 1.47
N THR A 11 -6.05 -21.37 0.61
CA THR A 11 -5.47 -21.23 -0.73
C THR A 11 -6.62 -20.92 -1.67
N LEU A 12 -6.52 -19.81 -2.42
CA LEU A 12 -7.56 -19.34 -3.32
C LEU A 12 -7.20 -19.68 -4.78
N ASP A 13 -8.22 -19.96 -5.58
CA ASP A 13 -8.06 -20.15 -7.03
C ASP A 13 -7.95 -18.78 -7.70
N GLY A 14 -6.71 -18.29 -7.87
CA GLY A 14 -6.41 -17.01 -8.47
C GLY A 14 -5.04 -16.47 -8.05
N LYS A 15 -4.57 -15.48 -8.77
CA LYS A 15 -3.30 -14.81 -8.48
C LYS A 15 -3.56 -13.55 -7.67
N ILE A 16 -2.68 -13.28 -6.73
CA ILE A 16 -2.75 -12.09 -5.87
C ILE A 16 -1.48 -11.28 -6.05
N ILE A 17 -1.60 -9.96 -6.08
CA ILE A 17 -0.48 -9.05 -5.92
C ILE A 17 -0.60 -8.41 -4.53
N GLU A 18 0.43 -8.56 -3.70
CA GLU A 18 0.60 -7.80 -2.49
C GLU A 18 1.10 -6.40 -2.86
N THR A 19 0.25 -5.39 -2.72
CA THR A 19 0.58 -4.04 -3.18
C THR A 19 1.23 -3.16 -2.13
N HIS A 20 1.26 -3.60 -0.85
CA HIS A 20 1.88 -2.82 0.22
C HIS A 20 2.24 -3.68 1.43
N CYS A 21 3.52 -3.93 1.61
CA CYS A 21 4.06 -4.54 2.84
C CYS A 21 5.51 -4.10 3.08
N HIS A 22 6.02 -4.31 4.28
CA HIS A 22 7.37 -3.95 4.71
C HIS A 22 8.21 -5.21 4.94
N LEU A 23 8.79 -5.76 3.88
CA LEU A 23 9.63 -6.97 3.97
C LEU A 23 10.98 -6.73 4.65
N ASP A 24 11.42 -5.47 4.74
CA ASP A 24 12.66 -5.06 5.40
C ASP A 24 12.66 -5.28 6.93
N TYR A 25 11.47 -5.52 7.53
CA TYR A 25 11.37 -6.00 8.92
C TYR A 25 11.81 -7.46 9.09
N LEU A 26 11.96 -8.20 7.99
CA LEU A 26 12.33 -9.61 7.98
C LEU A 26 13.77 -9.79 7.44
N SER A 27 14.42 -10.88 7.82
CA SER A 27 15.75 -11.18 7.31
C SER A 27 15.99 -12.69 7.19
N GLY A 28 16.98 -13.08 6.39
CA GLY A 28 17.42 -14.45 6.26
C GLY A 28 16.31 -15.46 6.03
N ASP A 29 16.29 -16.52 6.82
CA ASP A 29 15.30 -17.63 6.69
C ASP A 29 13.85 -17.18 6.94
N GLU A 30 13.63 -16.15 7.75
CA GLU A 30 12.29 -15.63 8.03
C GLU A 30 11.72 -14.93 6.79
N LEU A 31 12.52 -14.11 6.11
CA LEU A 31 12.13 -13.46 4.85
C LEU A 31 11.83 -14.50 3.78
N ALA A 32 12.74 -15.45 3.55
CA ALA A 32 12.58 -16.51 2.57
C ALA A 32 11.35 -17.38 2.88
N GLY A 33 11.15 -17.74 4.15
CA GLY A 33 10.00 -18.51 4.61
C GLY A 33 8.67 -17.78 4.40
N THR A 34 8.65 -16.47 4.62
CA THR A 34 7.46 -15.61 4.40
C THR A 34 7.12 -15.51 2.92
N ILE A 35 8.10 -15.29 2.06
CA ILE A 35 7.91 -15.24 0.60
C ILE A 35 7.36 -16.58 0.08
N ASN A 36 7.95 -17.71 0.49
CA ASN A 36 7.50 -19.02 0.06
C ASN A 36 6.07 -19.33 0.51
N LYS A 37 5.73 -19.08 1.78
CA LYS A 37 4.34 -19.23 2.28
C LYS A 37 3.35 -18.35 1.54
N SER A 38 3.76 -17.15 1.13
CA SER A 38 2.91 -16.25 0.37
C SER A 38 2.61 -16.80 -1.02
N ARG A 39 3.61 -17.39 -1.67
CA ARG A 39 3.42 -18.10 -2.96
C ARG A 39 2.50 -19.31 -2.84
N ASP A 40 2.61 -20.08 -1.75
CA ASP A 40 1.77 -21.25 -1.50
C ASP A 40 0.26 -20.92 -1.42
N VAL A 41 -0.09 -19.68 -1.10
CA VAL A 41 -1.48 -19.20 -1.01
C VAL A 41 -1.91 -18.31 -2.19
N GLY A 42 -1.08 -18.23 -3.25
CA GLY A 42 -1.43 -17.54 -4.49
C GLY A 42 -0.87 -16.11 -4.63
N VAL A 43 -0.06 -15.61 -3.69
CA VAL A 43 0.61 -14.31 -3.85
C VAL A 43 1.75 -14.46 -4.87
N GLU A 44 1.52 -13.96 -6.08
CA GLU A 44 2.46 -14.08 -7.19
C GLU A 44 3.50 -12.97 -7.19
N LYS A 45 3.10 -11.73 -6.86
CA LYS A 45 3.95 -10.55 -6.86
C LYS A 45 3.83 -9.81 -5.53
N ILE A 46 4.92 -9.19 -5.12
CA ILE A 46 4.98 -8.40 -3.89
C ILE A 46 5.62 -7.05 -4.18
N ILE A 47 5.03 -5.98 -3.66
CA ILE A 47 5.62 -4.64 -3.64
C ILE A 47 5.99 -4.32 -2.19
N THR A 48 7.29 -4.23 -1.92
CA THR A 48 7.80 -3.84 -0.59
C THR A 48 8.09 -2.34 -0.55
N ILE A 49 7.80 -1.71 0.58
CA ILE A 49 7.63 -0.26 0.68
C ILE A 49 8.78 0.39 1.45
N ALA A 50 9.41 1.41 0.87
CA ALA A 50 10.34 2.27 1.58
C ALA A 50 9.59 3.38 2.34
N VAL A 51 10.09 3.75 3.51
CA VAL A 51 9.46 4.77 4.39
C VAL A 51 10.46 5.79 4.92
N SER A 52 11.75 5.50 4.90
CA SER A 52 12.81 6.36 5.46
C SER A 52 14.05 6.37 4.57
N GLU A 53 14.94 7.33 4.78
CA GLU A 53 16.22 7.41 4.09
C GLU A 53 17.04 6.13 4.32
N GLU A 54 17.03 5.60 5.54
CA GLU A 54 17.82 4.45 5.94
C GLU A 54 17.37 3.14 5.27
N ASN A 55 16.08 2.98 4.94
CA ASN A 55 15.60 1.72 4.40
C ASN A 55 15.51 1.65 2.86
N GLN A 56 15.80 2.76 2.14
CA GLN A 56 15.73 2.80 0.66
C GLN A 56 16.57 1.68 0.01
N ALA A 57 17.82 1.53 0.46
CA ALA A 57 18.73 0.54 -0.08
C ALA A 57 18.29 -0.90 0.22
N VAL A 58 17.91 -1.18 1.47
CA VAL A 58 17.48 -2.52 1.92
C VAL A 58 16.24 -2.98 1.16
N VAL A 59 15.24 -2.11 1.03
CA VAL A 59 14.00 -2.40 0.30
C VAL A 59 14.28 -2.71 -1.17
N ARG A 60 15.19 -1.97 -1.81
CA ARG A 60 15.62 -2.26 -3.18
C ARG A 60 16.40 -3.55 -3.31
N GLU A 61 17.32 -3.85 -2.41
CA GLU A 61 18.07 -5.11 -2.39
C GLU A 61 17.14 -6.33 -2.26
N ILE A 62 16.12 -6.25 -1.42
CA ILE A 62 15.08 -7.29 -1.32
C ILE A 62 14.38 -7.47 -2.68
N ALA A 63 14.00 -6.37 -3.34
CA ALA A 63 13.34 -6.43 -4.64
C ALA A 63 14.26 -7.00 -5.74
N GLU A 64 15.54 -6.71 -5.72
CA GLU A 64 16.54 -7.25 -6.65
C GLU A 64 16.80 -8.75 -6.43
N SER A 65 16.65 -9.23 -5.21
CA SER A 65 16.92 -10.63 -4.85
C SER A 65 15.91 -11.63 -5.41
N ASP A 66 14.74 -11.16 -5.87
CA ASP A 66 13.65 -12.02 -6.35
C ASP A 66 12.97 -11.41 -7.59
N PRO A 67 12.75 -12.18 -8.67
CA PRO A 67 12.14 -11.67 -9.89
C PRO A 67 10.71 -11.16 -9.70
N ASN A 68 9.98 -11.67 -8.71
CA ASN A 68 8.57 -11.34 -8.43
C ASN A 68 8.39 -10.38 -7.25
N ILE A 69 9.47 -9.72 -6.82
CA ILE A 69 9.43 -8.65 -5.83
C ILE A 69 9.87 -7.35 -6.48
N TRP A 70 9.11 -6.30 -6.23
CA TRP A 70 9.40 -4.91 -6.59
C TRP A 70 9.34 -4.05 -5.34
N CYS A 71 9.72 -2.79 -5.47
CA CYS A 71 9.69 -1.86 -4.37
C CYS A 71 9.17 -0.48 -4.77
N THR A 72 8.88 0.31 -3.76
CA THR A 72 8.75 1.76 -3.86
C THR A 72 9.98 2.43 -3.27
N GLN A 73 10.14 3.72 -3.55
CA GLN A 73 11.14 4.57 -2.92
C GLN A 73 10.45 5.88 -2.53
N GLY A 74 10.63 6.31 -1.29
CA GLY A 74 9.96 7.49 -0.77
C GLY A 74 10.25 7.73 0.71
N LEU A 75 9.73 8.83 1.21
CA LEU A 75 9.88 9.28 2.58
C LEU A 75 8.51 9.49 3.21
N HIS A 76 8.18 8.65 4.18
CA HIS A 76 6.93 8.69 4.92
C HIS A 76 6.75 10.03 5.65
N PRO A 77 5.53 10.53 5.84
CA PRO A 77 5.30 11.79 6.56
C PRO A 77 5.93 11.87 7.97
N HIS A 78 6.11 10.75 8.65
CA HIS A 78 6.83 10.73 9.94
C HIS A 78 8.29 11.15 9.82
N GLU A 79 8.90 10.92 8.67
CA GLU A 79 10.29 11.23 8.36
C GLU A 79 10.44 12.54 7.56
N ALA A 80 9.35 13.30 7.36
CA ALA A 80 9.34 14.50 6.52
C ALA A 80 10.38 15.57 6.95
N ALA A 81 10.80 15.59 8.22
CA ALA A 81 11.85 16.48 8.71
C ALA A 81 13.22 16.22 8.07
N SER A 82 13.48 15.03 7.53
CA SER A 82 14.71 14.69 6.81
C SER A 82 14.66 15.02 5.30
N TRP A 83 13.51 15.50 4.80
CA TRP A 83 13.41 15.93 3.41
C TRP A 83 14.40 17.02 3.07
N SER A 84 15.25 16.77 2.07
CA SER A 84 16.31 17.68 1.64
C SER A 84 16.52 17.63 0.13
N ALA A 85 17.22 18.61 -0.42
CA ALA A 85 17.61 18.58 -1.83
C ALA A 85 18.53 17.38 -2.15
N ALA A 86 19.36 16.96 -1.20
CA ALA A 86 20.23 15.79 -1.35
C ALA A 86 19.40 14.50 -1.45
N PHE A 87 18.47 14.29 -0.52
CA PHE A 87 17.57 13.13 -0.57
C PHE A 87 16.69 13.16 -1.83
N GLY A 88 16.17 14.31 -2.23
CA GLY A 88 15.42 14.45 -3.47
C GLY A 88 16.22 14.08 -4.72
N GLN A 89 17.52 14.35 -4.76
CA GLN A 89 18.41 13.93 -5.84
C GLN A 89 18.66 12.42 -5.82
N GLU A 90 18.83 11.83 -4.65
CA GLU A 90 18.96 10.39 -4.49
C GLU A 90 17.68 9.67 -4.92
N LEU A 91 16.51 10.15 -4.48
CA LEU A 91 15.22 9.61 -4.86
C LEU A 91 15.00 9.63 -6.39
N ARG A 92 15.40 10.73 -7.07
CA ARG A 92 15.38 10.78 -8.56
C ARG A 92 16.23 9.69 -9.17
N SER A 93 17.45 9.49 -8.65
CA SER A 93 18.33 8.44 -9.15
C SER A 93 17.72 7.05 -8.96
N ASN A 94 17.16 6.79 -7.78
CA ASN A 94 16.53 5.53 -7.44
C ASN A 94 15.24 5.27 -8.25
N ALA A 95 14.46 6.31 -8.55
CA ALA A 95 13.23 6.22 -9.33
C ALA A 95 13.43 5.66 -10.76
N ALA A 96 14.62 5.82 -11.32
CA ALA A 96 14.96 5.25 -12.63
C ALA A 96 15.21 3.74 -12.61
N HIS A 97 15.36 3.12 -11.45
CA HIS A 97 15.67 1.70 -11.33
C HIS A 97 14.46 0.82 -11.72
N PRO A 98 14.63 -0.28 -12.50
CA PRO A 98 13.53 -1.09 -13.01
C PRO A 98 12.72 -1.82 -11.92
N LYS A 99 13.30 -2.04 -10.75
CA LYS A 99 12.59 -2.62 -9.60
C LYS A 99 11.78 -1.61 -8.79
N VAL A 100 11.96 -0.32 -9.03
CA VAL A 100 11.20 0.76 -8.38
C VAL A 100 9.96 1.05 -9.22
N LEU A 101 8.79 0.66 -8.73
CA LEU A 101 7.52 0.82 -9.46
C LEU A 101 6.84 2.16 -9.17
N ALA A 102 6.97 2.71 -7.98
CA ALA A 102 6.26 3.90 -7.54
C ALA A 102 7.14 4.77 -6.64
N ILE A 103 6.77 6.05 -6.53
CA ILE A 103 7.26 6.93 -5.47
C ILE A 103 6.32 6.78 -4.27
N GLY A 104 6.85 6.34 -3.17
CA GLY A 104 6.10 6.05 -1.95
C GLY A 104 6.92 5.24 -0.94
N GLU A 105 6.48 5.24 0.29
CA GLU A 105 5.27 5.82 0.84
C GLU A 105 5.46 7.31 1.11
N ILE A 106 4.53 8.13 0.66
CA ILE A 106 4.57 9.59 0.81
C ILE A 106 3.19 10.07 1.29
N GLY A 107 3.07 11.29 1.76
CA GLY A 107 1.76 11.83 2.13
C GLY A 107 1.75 12.62 3.42
N LEU A 108 0.63 12.55 4.17
CA LEU A 108 0.37 13.36 5.35
C LEU A 108 -0.17 12.51 6.51
N ASP A 109 0.36 12.73 7.71
CA ASP A 109 -0.13 12.12 8.95
C ASP A 109 -0.17 13.18 10.07
N TYR A 110 -1.37 13.64 10.42
CA TYR A 110 -1.57 14.64 11.48
C TYR A 110 -2.00 14.00 12.80
N TYR A 111 -2.14 12.68 12.82
CA TYR A 111 -2.40 11.93 14.06
C TYR A 111 -1.14 11.80 14.91
N TYR A 112 0.02 11.56 14.29
CA TYR A 112 1.32 11.52 14.94
C TYR A 112 2.10 12.80 14.65
N GLU A 113 2.48 13.53 15.68
CA GLU A 113 3.19 14.83 15.56
C GLU A 113 4.71 14.64 15.40
N HIS A 114 5.16 13.85 14.39
CA HIS A 114 6.59 13.63 14.13
C HIS A 114 7.23 14.79 13.35
N ALA A 115 6.46 15.45 12.49
CA ALA A 115 6.84 16.65 11.77
C ALA A 115 5.63 17.59 11.65
N ASP A 116 5.86 18.89 11.58
CA ASP A 116 4.76 19.85 11.42
C ASP A 116 4.09 19.73 10.04
N PRO A 117 2.82 20.14 9.89
CA PRO A 117 2.08 20.01 8.65
C PRO A 117 2.74 20.64 7.43
N ASN A 118 3.35 21.82 7.56
CA ASN A 118 3.99 22.50 6.41
C ASN A 118 5.23 21.72 5.94
N THR A 119 6.00 21.15 6.86
CA THR A 119 7.14 20.28 6.55
C THR A 119 6.67 19.02 5.81
N GLN A 120 5.59 18.38 6.28
CA GLN A 120 5.02 17.22 5.62
C GLN A 120 4.50 17.56 4.20
N ILE A 121 3.78 18.68 4.03
CA ILE A 121 3.28 19.13 2.73
C ILE A 121 4.45 19.38 1.76
N ALA A 122 5.49 20.10 2.20
CA ALA A 122 6.65 20.36 1.34
C ALA A 122 7.37 19.07 0.89
N ALA A 123 7.54 18.10 1.78
CA ALA A 123 8.10 16.80 1.46
C ALA A 123 7.19 16.01 0.50
N PHE A 124 5.87 16.03 0.73
CA PHE A 124 4.88 15.37 -0.11
C PHE A 124 4.89 15.93 -1.54
N GLU A 125 4.78 17.26 -1.70
CA GLU A 125 4.82 17.95 -3.00
C GLU A 125 6.14 17.68 -3.75
N GLY A 126 7.27 17.76 -3.03
CA GLY A 126 8.59 17.51 -3.60
C GLY A 126 8.74 16.09 -4.15
N GLN A 127 8.18 15.09 -3.48
CA GLN A 127 8.20 13.70 -3.92
C GLN A 127 7.22 13.43 -5.07
N ILE A 128 6.03 14.05 -5.05
CA ILE A 128 5.10 13.98 -6.20
C ILE A 128 5.76 14.58 -7.47
N ALA A 129 6.50 15.68 -7.34
CA ALA A 129 7.22 16.24 -8.49
C ALA A 129 8.20 15.23 -9.11
N ILE A 130 8.87 14.41 -8.29
CA ILE A 130 9.74 13.33 -8.77
C ILE A 130 8.93 12.22 -9.45
N ALA A 131 7.76 11.86 -8.91
CA ALA A 131 6.87 10.89 -9.53
C ALA A 131 6.41 11.36 -10.93
N VAL A 132 6.05 12.64 -11.08
CA VAL A 132 5.71 13.26 -12.36
C VAL A 132 6.89 13.21 -13.33
N GLU A 133 8.09 13.61 -12.90
CA GLU A 133 9.32 13.62 -13.69
C GLU A 133 9.64 12.22 -14.28
N HIS A 134 9.44 11.18 -13.48
CA HIS A 134 9.74 9.79 -13.86
C HIS A 134 8.54 9.01 -14.40
N ASN A 135 7.38 9.65 -14.55
CA ASN A 135 6.13 9.00 -14.95
C ASN A 135 5.81 7.77 -14.10
N LYS A 136 5.98 7.89 -12.78
CA LYS A 136 5.70 6.83 -11.81
C LYS A 136 4.38 7.11 -11.09
N PRO A 137 3.61 6.07 -10.72
CA PRO A 137 2.51 6.22 -9.79
C PRO A 137 3.03 6.55 -8.38
N VAL A 138 2.12 6.96 -7.50
CA VAL A 138 2.44 7.25 -6.10
C VAL A 138 1.73 6.29 -5.15
N VAL A 139 2.35 5.99 -4.01
CA VAL A 139 1.73 5.29 -2.88
C VAL A 139 1.58 6.30 -1.75
N ILE A 140 0.33 6.64 -1.43
CA ILE A 140 -0.01 7.76 -0.56
C ILE A 140 -0.56 7.25 0.78
N HIS A 141 0.05 7.72 1.84
CA HIS A 141 -0.45 7.68 3.21
C HIS A 141 -1.26 8.94 3.51
N THR A 142 -2.43 8.78 4.14
CA THR A 142 -3.18 9.91 4.69
C THR A 142 -3.86 9.52 5.99
N ARG A 143 -3.66 10.33 7.04
CA ARG A 143 -4.27 10.13 8.34
C ARG A 143 -4.56 11.45 9.02
N GLU A 144 -5.86 11.71 9.31
CA GLU A 144 -6.34 12.98 9.89
C GLU A 144 -5.89 14.24 9.12
N ALA A 145 -5.65 14.11 7.79
CA ALA A 145 -5.12 15.15 6.92
C ALA A 145 -5.91 15.27 5.60
N GLU A 146 -7.21 14.99 5.62
CA GLU A 146 -8.03 14.85 4.41
C GLU A 146 -8.04 16.10 3.53
N GLU A 147 -8.24 17.29 4.12
CA GLU A 147 -8.35 18.55 3.36
C GLU A 147 -7.04 18.95 2.70
N ASP A 148 -5.91 18.81 3.40
CA ASP A 148 -4.61 19.11 2.83
C ASP A 148 -4.21 18.06 1.79
N THR A 149 -4.57 16.78 2.00
CA THR A 149 -4.41 15.72 1.00
C THR A 149 -5.17 16.07 -0.28
N LYS A 150 -6.44 16.48 -0.20
CA LYS A 150 -7.23 16.93 -1.37
C LYS A 150 -6.56 18.13 -2.05
N THR A 151 -6.11 19.11 -1.26
CA THR A 151 -5.48 20.34 -1.77
C THR A 151 -4.22 20.01 -2.57
N VAL A 152 -3.32 19.21 -2.01
CA VAL A 152 -2.09 18.80 -2.69
C VAL A 152 -2.40 18.01 -3.96
N LEU A 153 -3.27 16.99 -3.86
CA LEU A 153 -3.61 16.14 -5.01
C LEU A 153 -4.30 16.93 -6.13
N SER A 154 -5.20 17.87 -5.80
CA SER A 154 -5.84 18.74 -6.80
C SER A 154 -4.82 19.57 -7.56
N SER A 155 -3.77 20.07 -6.88
CA SER A 155 -2.76 20.93 -7.50
C SER A 155 -1.88 20.20 -8.52
N VAL A 156 -1.71 18.89 -8.37
CA VAL A 156 -0.80 18.06 -9.19
C VAL A 156 -1.53 17.07 -10.10
N SER A 157 -2.85 16.93 -9.97
CA SER A 157 -3.62 15.87 -10.62
C SER A 157 -3.44 15.82 -12.13
N THR A 158 -3.41 16.97 -12.81
CA THR A 158 -3.22 17.01 -14.28
C THR A 158 -1.80 16.64 -14.72
N ALA A 159 -0.81 16.88 -13.87
CA ALA A 159 0.60 16.58 -14.16
C ALA A 159 0.92 15.09 -13.87
N LEU A 160 0.26 14.48 -12.90
CA LEU A 160 0.47 13.09 -12.51
C LEU A 160 -0.31 12.15 -13.45
N SER A 161 0.30 11.74 -14.55
CA SER A 161 -0.36 10.89 -15.55
C SER A 161 -0.64 9.48 -15.07
N LYS A 162 0.24 8.89 -14.26
CA LYS A 162 0.00 7.66 -13.48
C LYS A 162 -0.37 8.05 -12.06
N LYS A 163 -1.62 7.83 -11.66
CA LYS A 163 -2.13 8.30 -10.35
C LYS A 163 -1.53 7.52 -9.18
N GLY A 164 -1.79 6.25 -9.11
CA GLY A 164 -1.36 5.42 -7.98
C GLY A 164 -2.47 5.10 -7.00
N VAL A 165 -2.15 4.93 -5.73
CA VAL A 165 -3.05 4.43 -4.69
C VAL A 165 -2.99 5.27 -3.42
N ILE A 166 -4.15 5.47 -2.80
CA ILE A 166 -4.23 5.84 -1.39
C ILE A 166 -4.24 4.52 -0.62
N HIS A 167 -3.10 4.17 -0.02
CA HIS A 167 -2.96 2.91 0.68
C HIS A 167 -3.66 2.93 2.04
N SER A 168 -3.97 1.75 2.59
CA SER A 168 -4.59 1.60 3.92
C SER A 168 -5.77 2.53 4.15
N PHE A 169 -6.69 2.61 3.17
CA PHE A 169 -7.74 3.61 3.16
C PHE A 169 -8.68 3.45 4.35
N THR A 170 -8.65 4.39 5.28
CA THR A 170 -9.48 4.40 6.51
C THR A 170 -10.21 5.73 6.70
N SER A 171 -10.04 6.65 5.79
CA SER A 171 -10.60 8.01 5.80
C SER A 171 -12.09 8.05 5.42
N SER A 172 -12.64 9.24 5.27
CA SER A 172 -14.05 9.46 4.97
C SER A 172 -14.46 9.02 3.56
N LEU A 173 -15.75 8.80 3.37
CA LEU A 173 -16.30 8.55 2.03
C LEU A 173 -16.10 9.74 1.09
N ASP A 174 -16.12 10.97 1.61
CA ASP A 174 -15.89 12.19 0.85
C ASP A 174 -14.47 12.24 0.26
N LEU A 175 -13.45 11.87 1.04
CA LEU A 175 -12.08 11.73 0.50
C LEU A 175 -12.00 10.58 -0.52
N ALA A 176 -12.70 9.46 -0.27
CA ALA A 176 -12.74 8.34 -1.21
C ALA A 176 -13.31 8.77 -2.57
N GLU A 177 -14.46 9.44 -2.58
CA GLU A 177 -15.12 9.94 -3.79
C GLU A 177 -14.23 10.94 -4.55
N PHE A 178 -13.57 11.84 -3.84
CA PHE A 178 -12.59 12.76 -4.42
C PHE A 178 -11.43 11.98 -5.08
N CYS A 179 -10.77 11.08 -4.36
CA CYS A 179 -9.64 10.32 -4.90
C CYS A 179 -10.03 9.47 -6.11
N LEU A 180 -11.21 8.84 -6.07
CA LEU A 180 -11.74 8.07 -7.19
C LEU A 180 -12.03 8.96 -8.40
N SER A 181 -12.58 10.18 -8.21
CA SER A 181 -12.82 11.13 -9.30
C SER A 181 -11.54 11.62 -9.94
N GLU A 182 -10.44 11.72 -9.18
CA GLU A 182 -9.10 12.03 -9.67
C GLU A 182 -8.39 10.83 -10.32
N GLY A 183 -8.98 9.63 -10.29
CA GLY A 183 -8.49 8.42 -10.93
C GLY A 183 -7.55 7.56 -10.08
N PHE A 184 -7.43 7.82 -8.77
CA PHE A 184 -6.66 6.98 -7.86
C PHE A 184 -7.33 5.64 -7.58
N TYR A 185 -6.52 4.66 -7.17
CA TYR A 185 -6.96 3.43 -6.54
C TYR A 185 -7.04 3.60 -5.03
N LEU A 186 -7.84 2.74 -4.37
CA LEU A 186 -7.89 2.64 -2.91
C LEU A 186 -7.39 1.27 -2.46
N GLY A 187 -6.41 1.27 -1.55
CA GLY A 187 -5.84 0.06 -0.96
C GLY A 187 -6.60 -0.36 0.30
N PHE A 188 -6.95 -1.64 0.39
CA PHE A 188 -7.66 -2.20 1.54
C PHE A 188 -6.92 -3.39 2.12
N ASN A 189 -6.82 -3.41 3.45
CA ASN A 189 -6.05 -4.38 4.22
C ASN A 189 -6.85 -5.06 5.33
N GLY A 190 -6.14 -5.64 6.29
CA GLY A 190 -6.73 -6.39 7.41
C GLY A 190 -7.75 -5.63 8.24
N ILE A 191 -7.75 -4.29 8.22
CA ILE A 191 -8.73 -3.47 8.93
C ILE A 191 -10.16 -3.79 8.48
N ALA A 192 -10.39 -4.10 7.20
CA ALA A 192 -11.70 -4.48 6.69
C ALA A 192 -12.36 -5.62 7.49
N THR A 193 -11.54 -6.50 8.07
CA THR A 193 -11.97 -7.64 8.89
C THR A 193 -12.27 -7.29 10.34
N PHE A 194 -11.93 -6.07 10.82
CA PHE A 194 -12.02 -5.72 12.24
C PHE A 194 -13.46 -5.42 12.64
N LYS A 195 -13.81 -5.77 13.90
CA LYS A 195 -15.16 -5.59 14.41
C LYS A 195 -15.69 -4.16 14.25
N ASN A 196 -14.87 -3.16 14.54
CA ASN A 196 -15.26 -1.76 14.61
C ASN A 196 -14.89 -0.96 13.33
N ALA A 197 -14.71 -1.61 12.18
CA ALA A 197 -14.29 -0.97 10.92
C ALA A 197 -15.47 -0.82 9.93
N GLU A 198 -16.67 -0.47 10.39
CA GLU A 198 -17.82 -0.33 9.51
C GLU A 198 -17.68 0.83 8.51
N ASN A 199 -17.01 1.91 8.92
CA ASN A 199 -16.65 3.01 8.02
C ASN A 199 -15.81 2.53 6.83
N VAL A 200 -14.79 1.69 7.07
CA VAL A 200 -13.96 1.12 5.99
C VAL A 200 -14.78 0.20 5.09
N ARG A 201 -15.63 -0.64 5.68
CA ARG A 201 -16.51 -1.52 4.91
C ARG A 201 -17.52 -0.75 4.06
N GLU A 202 -18.01 0.38 4.53
CA GLU A 202 -18.88 1.26 3.74
C GLU A 202 -18.14 1.81 2.52
N VAL A 203 -16.92 2.29 2.70
CA VAL A 203 -16.07 2.75 1.59
C VAL A 203 -15.83 1.62 0.59
N ILE A 204 -15.48 0.41 1.05
CA ILE A 204 -15.30 -0.75 0.15
C ILE A 204 -16.54 -1.01 -0.69
N ARG A 205 -17.75 -1.01 -0.08
CA ARG A 205 -19.02 -1.23 -0.82
C ARG A 205 -19.25 -0.17 -1.91
N LYS A 206 -18.85 1.08 -1.64
CA LYS A 206 -19.03 2.22 -2.57
C LYS A 206 -17.95 2.29 -3.65
N THR A 207 -16.72 1.86 -3.35
CA THR A 207 -15.60 1.89 -4.29
C THR A 207 -15.89 0.96 -5.48
N PRO A 208 -15.79 1.43 -6.75
CA PRO A 208 -15.83 0.54 -7.91
C PRO A 208 -14.80 -0.58 -7.79
N ILE A 209 -15.17 -1.81 -8.13
CA ILE A 209 -14.28 -2.97 -7.99
C ILE A 209 -12.98 -2.78 -8.81
N GLU A 210 -13.06 -2.05 -9.92
CA GLU A 210 -11.96 -1.69 -10.82
C GLU A 210 -11.00 -0.65 -10.20
N ARG A 211 -11.27 -0.18 -8.99
CA ARG A 211 -10.45 0.78 -8.26
C ARG A 211 -9.98 0.27 -6.89
N ILE A 212 -10.17 -1.01 -6.62
CA ILE A 212 -9.73 -1.68 -5.38
C ILE A 212 -8.37 -2.32 -5.59
N LEU A 213 -7.44 -2.09 -4.65
CA LEU A 213 -6.22 -2.85 -4.48
C LEU A 213 -6.24 -3.61 -3.15
N LEU A 214 -5.59 -4.77 -3.13
CA LEU A 214 -5.44 -5.60 -1.93
C LEU A 214 -4.02 -5.50 -1.40
N GLU A 215 -3.90 -5.33 -0.11
CA GLU A 215 -2.62 -5.19 0.58
C GLU A 215 -2.69 -5.77 1.99
N THR A 216 -1.54 -6.00 2.62
CA THR A 216 -1.52 -6.41 4.03
C THR A 216 -1.11 -5.30 4.98
N ASP A 217 -0.23 -4.42 4.56
CA ASP A 217 0.52 -3.49 5.42
C ASP A 217 1.33 -4.27 6.50
N ALA A 218 1.83 -5.45 6.12
CA ALA A 218 2.61 -6.28 7.03
C ALA A 218 3.93 -5.59 7.43
N PRO A 219 4.33 -5.67 8.71
CA PRO A 219 3.88 -6.61 9.75
C PRO A 219 2.68 -6.14 10.58
N TYR A 220 2.03 -5.04 10.20
CA TYR A 220 0.91 -4.43 10.92
C TYR A 220 -0.44 -5.01 10.46
N LEU A 221 -1.52 -4.63 11.15
CA LEU A 221 -2.92 -4.79 10.73
C LEU A 221 -3.36 -6.23 10.40
N THR A 222 -2.80 -7.23 11.07
CA THR A 222 -3.13 -8.65 10.87
C THR A 222 -4.64 -8.88 10.84
N PRO A 223 -5.20 -9.52 9.80
CA PRO A 223 -6.64 -9.75 9.68
C PRO A 223 -7.17 -10.74 10.72
N VAL A 224 -8.48 -10.69 10.97
CA VAL A 224 -9.21 -11.76 11.66
C VAL A 224 -9.18 -13.00 10.75
N PRO A 225 -8.95 -14.24 11.29
CA PRO A 225 -8.90 -14.58 12.71
C PRO A 225 -7.49 -14.56 13.34
N TYR A 226 -6.51 -13.98 12.68
CA TYR A 226 -5.12 -14.06 13.11
C TYR A 226 -4.65 -12.87 13.97
N ARG A 227 -5.55 -11.99 14.41
CA ARG A 227 -5.21 -10.86 15.30
C ARG A 227 -4.26 -11.27 16.45
N GLY A 228 -3.29 -10.38 16.73
CA GLY A 228 -2.33 -10.55 17.83
C GLY A 228 -1.08 -11.37 17.48
N VAL A 229 -0.85 -11.64 16.18
CA VAL A 229 0.45 -12.09 15.65
C VAL A 229 0.94 -11.08 14.59
N PRO A 230 2.24 -11.03 14.27
CA PRO A 230 2.72 -10.24 13.15
C PRO A 230 2.00 -10.60 11.85
N ASN A 231 1.65 -9.57 11.07
CA ASN A 231 1.03 -9.75 9.77
C ASN A 231 2.06 -10.19 8.73
N ALA A 232 1.59 -10.78 7.63
CA ALA A 232 2.42 -11.19 6.50
C ALA A 232 1.59 -11.29 5.22
N PRO A 233 2.19 -11.19 4.02
CA PRO A 233 1.49 -11.30 2.75
C PRO A 233 0.65 -12.56 2.59
N PHE A 234 1.02 -13.66 3.21
CA PHE A 234 0.24 -14.91 3.17
C PHE A 234 -1.11 -14.85 3.92
N TYR A 235 -1.45 -13.74 4.56
CA TYR A 235 -2.78 -13.50 5.13
C TYR A 235 -3.73 -12.75 4.17
N LEU A 236 -3.27 -12.33 2.99
CA LEU A 236 -4.12 -11.70 1.96
C LEU A 236 -5.40 -12.48 1.64
N PRO A 237 -5.43 -13.84 1.62
CA PRO A 237 -6.65 -14.57 1.36
C PRO A 237 -7.83 -14.21 2.27
N PHE A 238 -7.59 -13.88 3.55
CA PHE A 238 -8.66 -13.44 4.46
C PHE A 238 -9.20 -12.05 4.10
N ILE A 239 -8.32 -11.18 3.63
CA ILE A 239 -8.68 -9.83 3.19
C ILE A 239 -9.50 -9.93 1.90
N ALA A 240 -9.02 -10.71 0.92
CA ALA A 240 -9.70 -10.95 -0.34
C ALA A 240 -11.12 -11.52 -0.11
N GLN A 241 -11.26 -12.54 0.74
CA GLN A 241 -12.58 -13.11 1.06
C GLN A 241 -13.52 -12.03 1.63
N THR A 242 -13.03 -11.21 2.58
CA THR A 242 -13.83 -10.15 3.20
C THR A 242 -14.27 -9.10 2.17
N VAL A 243 -13.37 -8.68 1.28
CA VAL A 243 -13.69 -7.70 0.23
C VAL A 243 -14.65 -8.28 -0.79
N ALA A 244 -14.49 -9.55 -1.20
CA ALA A 244 -15.42 -10.24 -2.10
C ALA A 244 -16.84 -10.31 -1.51
N ASP A 245 -16.96 -10.69 -0.23
CA ASP A 245 -18.25 -10.73 0.48
C ASP A 245 -18.91 -9.35 0.51
N LEU A 246 -18.14 -8.28 0.77
CA LEU A 246 -18.65 -6.90 0.79
C LEU A 246 -19.06 -6.40 -0.59
N LYS A 247 -18.39 -6.82 -1.64
CA LYS A 247 -18.71 -6.49 -3.04
C LYS A 247 -19.78 -7.41 -3.63
N GLN A 248 -20.16 -8.49 -2.94
CA GLN A 248 -21.15 -9.47 -3.39
C GLN A 248 -20.74 -10.15 -4.71
N VAL A 249 -19.46 -10.44 -4.87
CA VAL A 249 -18.88 -11.17 -6.01
C VAL A 249 -18.17 -12.44 -5.52
N SER A 250 -17.83 -13.35 -6.42
CA SER A 250 -16.98 -14.47 -6.07
C SER A 250 -15.53 -14.02 -5.75
N VAL A 251 -14.81 -14.82 -4.98
CA VAL A 251 -13.40 -14.49 -4.68
C VAL A 251 -12.56 -14.54 -5.97
N GLU A 252 -12.84 -15.46 -6.86
CA GLU A 252 -12.16 -15.59 -8.15
C GLU A 252 -12.37 -14.36 -9.02
N GLU A 253 -13.60 -13.83 -9.06
CA GLU A 253 -13.90 -12.56 -9.75
C GLU A 253 -13.16 -11.40 -9.13
N LEU A 254 -13.20 -11.25 -7.79
CA LEU A 254 -12.44 -10.22 -7.10
C LEU A 254 -10.95 -10.30 -7.42
N LEU A 255 -10.35 -11.49 -7.29
CA LEU A 255 -8.92 -11.68 -7.54
C LEU A 255 -8.55 -11.36 -8.98
N SER A 256 -9.37 -11.75 -9.96
CA SER A 256 -9.14 -11.43 -11.36
C SER A 256 -9.10 -9.93 -11.60
N VAL A 257 -10.08 -9.18 -11.04
CA VAL A 257 -10.18 -7.73 -11.21
C VAL A 257 -9.07 -7.01 -10.46
N THR A 258 -8.84 -7.34 -9.18
CA THR A 258 -7.81 -6.65 -8.36
C THR A 258 -6.39 -6.96 -8.82
N TYR A 259 -6.15 -8.13 -9.39
CA TYR A 259 -4.89 -8.46 -10.05
C TYR A 259 -4.65 -7.53 -11.24
N GLN A 260 -5.64 -7.35 -12.12
CA GLN A 260 -5.55 -6.44 -13.26
C GLN A 260 -5.40 -4.98 -12.81
N ASN A 261 -6.17 -4.54 -11.80
CA ASN A 261 -6.03 -3.21 -11.21
C ASN A 261 -4.58 -2.95 -10.74
N SER A 262 -3.96 -3.94 -10.09
CA SER A 262 -2.59 -3.83 -9.61
C SER A 262 -1.58 -3.73 -10.77
N LEU A 263 -1.82 -4.48 -11.87
CA LEU A 263 -1.02 -4.36 -13.10
C LEU A 263 -1.18 -2.96 -13.72
N ASP A 264 -2.40 -2.46 -13.86
CA ASP A 264 -2.69 -1.15 -14.46
C ASP A 264 -2.13 0.00 -13.62
N CYS A 265 -2.10 -0.16 -12.29
CA CYS A 265 -1.58 0.84 -11.38
C CYS A 265 -0.05 0.92 -11.42
N PHE A 266 0.65 -0.21 -11.39
CA PHE A 266 2.07 -0.26 -11.09
C PHE A 266 2.97 -0.75 -12.23
N PHE A 267 2.47 -1.59 -13.13
CA PHE A 267 3.29 -2.24 -14.16
C PHE A 267 3.00 -1.71 -15.57
#